data_decbd160cada0fec5dcb6c211967f858
#
_entry.id   decbd160cada0fec5dcb6c211967f858
#
_cell.length_a   1.000
_cell.length_b   1.000
_cell.length_c   1.000
_cell.angle_alpha   90.00
_cell.angle_beta   90.00
_cell.angle_gamma   90.00
#
_symmetry.space_group_name_H-M   'P 1'
#
loop_
_entity.id
_entity.type
_entity.pdbx_description
1 polymer ?
#
loop_
_entity_poly.entity_id
_entity_poly.type
_entity_poly.pdbx_seq_one_letter_code
_entity_poly.pdbx_strand_id
1 'polypeptide(L)'
;MNDNTQQQTTPTPEGTGGKMFTQDEVNKIVSDRLAREREKQTQQTALDEREKALREREQAFEAKEARAAKEAAVRAYYTDKGIVGAALDIAMKGSSTEIDALELDGGKVKDYGAIDALIGGLFAGLVSTTKTIGANTPTPPDNTGGGSDRLAEAFKPKI
;
A
#
# COMPACT_ATOMS: atom_id res chain seq x y z
N MET A 1 83.64 -41.83 22.81
CA MET A 1 83.32 -41.87 21.39
C MET A 1 82.30 -43.00 21.21
N ASN A 2 81.04 -42.75 21.35
CA ASN A 2 79.98 -43.73 21.10
C ASN A 2 78.92 -43.07 20.27
N ASP A 3 78.95 -43.46 19.03
CA ASP A 3 78.01 -43.15 18.02
C ASP A 3 76.77 -44.04 18.24
N ASN A 4 75.69 -43.49 18.66
CA ASN A 4 74.46 -44.23 18.83
C ASN A 4 73.38 -43.65 17.85
N THR A 5 73.51 -44.12 16.62
CA THR A 5 72.47 -43.88 15.59
C THR A 5 71.33 -44.81 15.90
N GLN A 6 70.31 -44.30 16.61
CA GLN A 6 69.00 -44.96 16.72
C GLN A 6 68.22 -44.73 15.45
N GLN A 7 68.13 -45.72 14.63
CA GLN A 7 67.26 -45.88 13.49
C GLN A 7 65.83 -46.06 14.00
N GLN A 8 65.05 -44.99 13.95
CA GLN A 8 63.66 -45.03 14.30
C GLN A 8 62.87 -45.59 13.11
N THR A 9 62.59 -46.89 13.18
CA THR A 9 61.67 -47.57 12.26
C THR A 9 60.26 -47.14 12.57
N THR A 10 59.66 -46.30 11.71
CA THR A 10 58.28 -46.04 11.71
C THR A 10 57.49 -47.27 11.24
N PRO A 11 56.46 -47.72 11.96
CA PRO A 11 55.64 -48.85 11.50
C PRO A 11 54.88 -48.46 10.25
N THR A 12 55.10 -49.22 9.20
CA THR A 12 54.26 -49.23 8.00
C THR A 12 52.84 -49.71 8.38
N PRO A 13 51.76 -48.99 8.17
CA PRO A 13 50.46 -49.59 8.29
C PRO A 13 50.14 -50.39 7.03
N GLU A 14 50.25 -51.72 7.18
CA GLU A 14 49.64 -52.66 6.24
C GLU A 14 48.11 -52.52 6.32
N GLY A 15 47.48 -52.23 5.21
CA GLY A 15 46.06 -52.47 5.11
C GLY A 15 45.28 -51.45 4.24
N THR A 16 44.73 -51.99 3.19
CA THR A 16 43.78 -51.48 2.24
C THR A 16 44.37 -50.66 1.08
N GLY A 17 44.29 -51.24 -0.10
CA GLY A 17 44.68 -50.68 -1.40
C GLY A 17 43.96 -49.39 -1.74
N GLY A 18 44.27 -48.34 -0.97
CA GLY A 18 43.88 -46.97 -1.27
C GLY A 18 44.67 -46.47 -2.47
N LYS A 19 44.04 -46.04 -3.52
CA LYS A 19 44.71 -45.33 -4.61
C LYS A 19 45.55 -44.21 -4.01
N MET A 20 46.86 -44.31 -4.11
CA MET A 20 47.77 -43.22 -3.74
C MET A 20 47.63 -42.16 -4.83
N PHE A 21 47.10 -40.99 -4.45
CA PHE A 21 46.99 -39.85 -5.34
C PHE A 21 48.33 -39.12 -5.42
N THR A 22 48.71 -38.68 -6.61
CA THR A 22 49.83 -37.79 -6.79
C THR A 22 49.53 -36.41 -6.21
N GLN A 23 50.57 -35.63 -5.88
CA GLN A 23 50.36 -34.24 -5.37
C GLN A 23 49.57 -33.39 -6.35
N ASP A 24 49.75 -33.58 -7.64
CA ASP A 24 49.02 -32.83 -8.68
C ASP A 24 47.53 -33.21 -8.73
N GLU A 25 47.20 -34.48 -8.54
CA GLU A 25 45.82 -34.96 -8.44
C GLU A 25 45.12 -34.39 -7.21
N VAL A 26 45.81 -34.36 -6.06
CA VAL A 26 45.28 -33.76 -4.83
C VAL A 26 45.05 -32.27 -5.02
N ASN A 27 46.02 -31.55 -5.59
CA ASN A 27 45.88 -30.10 -5.86
C ASN A 27 44.71 -29.80 -6.80
N LYS A 28 44.53 -30.63 -7.84
CA LYS A 28 43.41 -30.52 -8.75
C LYS A 28 42.07 -30.75 -8.06
N ILE A 29 41.92 -31.79 -7.26
CA ILE A 29 40.73 -32.11 -6.49
C ILE A 29 40.38 -30.95 -5.53
N VAL A 30 41.40 -30.41 -4.83
CA VAL A 30 41.19 -29.27 -3.92
C VAL A 30 40.75 -28.04 -4.68
N SER A 31 41.38 -27.73 -5.81
CA SER A 31 41.01 -26.60 -6.66
C SER A 31 39.57 -26.72 -7.20
N ASP A 32 39.19 -27.88 -7.71
CA ASP A 32 37.84 -28.15 -8.23
C ASP A 32 36.77 -28.06 -7.11
N ARG A 33 37.12 -28.52 -5.90
CA ARG A 33 36.25 -28.44 -4.74
C ARG A 33 36.04 -26.99 -4.29
N LEU A 34 37.10 -26.21 -4.23
CA LEU A 34 37.08 -24.80 -3.90
C LEU A 34 36.27 -24.00 -4.94
N ALA A 35 36.43 -24.30 -6.23
CA ALA A 35 35.66 -23.66 -7.29
C ALA A 35 34.15 -23.91 -7.14
N ARG A 36 33.75 -25.17 -6.90
CA ARG A 36 32.35 -25.53 -6.65
C ARG A 36 31.78 -24.88 -5.40
N GLU A 37 32.58 -24.79 -4.34
CA GLU A 37 32.15 -24.16 -3.09
C GLU A 37 31.92 -22.65 -3.28
N ARG A 38 32.82 -21.98 -3.99
CA ARG A 38 32.66 -20.56 -4.37
C ARG A 38 31.43 -20.33 -5.23
N GLU A 39 31.17 -21.21 -6.20
CA GLU A 39 30.01 -21.15 -7.04
C GLU A 39 28.69 -21.29 -6.23
N LYS A 40 28.65 -22.28 -5.32
CA LYS A 40 27.52 -22.45 -4.40
C LYS A 40 27.30 -21.22 -3.53
N GLN A 41 28.39 -20.67 -2.97
CA GLN A 41 28.29 -19.48 -2.15
C GLN A 41 27.76 -18.28 -2.94
N THR A 42 28.22 -18.09 -4.19
CA THR A 42 27.72 -17.03 -5.06
C THR A 42 26.24 -17.22 -5.39
N GLN A 43 25.83 -18.45 -5.70
CA GLN A 43 24.41 -18.77 -5.93
C GLN A 43 23.55 -18.50 -4.69
N GLN A 44 24.03 -18.91 -3.52
CA GLN A 44 23.32 -18.69 -2.26
C GLN A 44 23.17 -17.19 -1.97
N THR A 45 24.24 -16.41 -2.12
CA THR A 45 24.17 -14.95 -1.94
C THR A 45 23.18 -14.31 -2.90
N ALA A 46 23.16 -14.73 -4.17
CA ALA A 46 22.22 -14.21 -5.15
C ALA A 46 20.76 -14.58 -4.81
N LEU A 47 20.52 -15.76 -4.25
CA LEU A 47 19.19 -16.16 -3.77
C LEU A 47 18.75 -15.34 -2.56
N ASP A 48 19.64 -15.13 -1.60
CA ASP A 48 19.37 -14.34 -0.39
C ASP A 48 19.06 -12.87 -0.75
N GLU A 49 19.82 -12.29 -1.69
CA GLU A 49 19.56 -10.93 -2.20
C GLU A 49 18.19 -10.84 -2.89
N ARG A 50 17.85 -11.85 -3.70
CA ARG A 50 16.55 -11.90 -4.39
C ARG A 50 15.40 -12.04 -3.40
N GLU A 51 15.55 -12.89 -2.39
CA GLU A 51 14.55 -13.08 -1.34
C GLU A 51 14.35 -11.79 -0.54
N LYS A 52 15.44 -11.11 -0.20
CA LYS A 52 15.37 -9.79 0.46
C LYS A 52 14.61 -8.76 -0.39
N ALA A 53 14.94 -8.67 -1.67
CA ALA A 53 14.26 -7.74 -2.59
C ALA A 53 12.77 -8.06 -2.75
N LEU A 54 12.38 -9.35 -2.75
CA LEU A 54 10.98 -9.76 -2.77
C LEU A 54 10.25 -9.33 -1.51
N ARG A 55 10.81 -9.59 -0.33
CA ARG A 55 10.22 -9.17 0.96
C ARG A 55 10.03 -7.65 1.04
N GLU A 56 11.03 -6.88 0.61
CA GLU A 56 10.93 -5.42 0.57
C GLU A 56 9.80 -4.95 -0.36
N ARG A 57 9.65 -5.62 -1.52
CA ARG A 57 8.57 -5.32 -2.46
C ARG A 57 7.19 -5.68 -1.91
N GLU A 58 7.07 -6.81 -1.24
CA GLU A 58 5.83 -7.24 -0.58
C GLU A 58 5.43 -6.25 0.51
N GLN A 59 6.35 -5.87 1.39
CA GLN A 59 6.08 -4.87 2.44
C GLN A 59 5.68 -3.51 1.86
N ALA A 60 6.35 -3.06 0.78
CA ALA A 60 5.99 -1.82 0.11
C ALA A 60 4.60 -1.89 -0.56
N PHE A 61 4.22 -3.06 -1.05
CA PHE A 61 2.90 -3.28 -1.64
C PHE A 61 1.81 -3.28 -0.56
N GLU A 62 2.00 -4.02 0.52
CA GLU A 62 1.08 -4.05 1.66
C GLU A 62 0.89 -2.66 2.28
N ALA A 63 1.97 -1.88 2.42
CA ALA A 63 1.89 -0.51 2.92
C ALA A 63 1.06 0.40 1.99
N LYS A 64 1.20 0.24 0.67
CA LYS A 64 0.40 0.98 -0.33
C LYS A 64 -1.07 0.58 -0.29
N GLU A 65 -1.36 -0.71 -0.19
CA GLU A 65 -2.74 -1.20 -0.08
C GLU A 65 -3.41 -0.70 1.21
N ALA A 66 -2.71 -0.79 2.34
CA ALA A 66 -3.20 -0.28 3.61
C ALA A 66 -3.49 1.22 3.55
N ARG A 67 -2.60 2.01 2.93
CA ARG A 67 -2.82 3.45 2.73
C ARG A 67 -4.00 3.72 1.82
N ALA A 68 -4.11 3.04 0.70
CA ALA A 68 -5.25 3.18 -0.23
C ALA A 68 -6.58 2.84 0.46
N ALA A 69 -6.61 1.82 1.31
CA ALA A 69 -7.79 1.48 2.09
C ALA A 69 -8.16 2.58 3.09
N LYS A 70 -7.18 3.18 3.79
CA LYS A 70 -7.40 4.33 4.68
C LYS A 70 -7.95 5.53 3.91
N GLU A 71 -7.32 5.89 2.78
CA GLU A 71 -7.77 7.00 1.93
C GLU A 71 -9.19 6.78 1.41
N ALA A 72 -9.53 5.57 0.97
CA ALA A 72 -10.88 5.23 0.52
C ALA A 72 -11.92 5.35 1.65
N ALA A 73 -11.59 4.86 2.84
CA ALA A 73 -12.46 4.94 4.01
C ALA A 73 -12.71 6.40 4.44
N VAL A 74 -11.65 7.22 4.49
CA VAL A 74 -11.76 8.64 4.85
C VAL A 74 -12.50 9.43 3.77
N ARG A 75 -12.29 9.13 2.49
CA ARG A 75 -13.03 9.74 1.39
C ARG A 75 -14.53 9.45 1.51
N ALA A 76 -14.92 8.21 1.80
CA ALA A 76 -16.30 7.84 2.04
C ALA A 76 -16.87 8.58 3.27
N TYR A 77 -16.09 8.66 4.34
CA TYR A 77 -16.48 9.35 5.56
C TYR A 77 -16.70 10.85 5.35
N TYR A 78 -15.81 11.54 4.63
CA TYR A 78 -16.01 12.96 4.27
C TYR A 78 -17.25 13.17 3.41
N THR A 79 -17.51 12.26 2.47
CA THR A 79 -18.70 12.31 1.61
C THR A 79 -19.98 12.18 2.42
N ASP A 80 -20.00 11.26 3.39
CA ASP A 80 -21.12 11.07 4.33
C ASP A 80 -21.36 12.32 5.19
N LYS A 81 -20.31 13.02 5.57
CA LYS A 81 -20.38 14.31 6.31
C LYS A 81 -20.73 15.51 5.41
N GLY A 82 -20.97 15.30 4.12
CA GLY A 82 -21.37 16.35 3.19
C GLY A 82 -20.22 17.14 2.56
N ILE A 83 -18.97 16.66 2.67
CA ILE A 83 -17.81 17.23 1.97
C ILE A 83 -17.68 16.54 0.63
N VAL A 84 -17.98 17.22 -0.47
CA VAL A 84 -18.04 16.65 -1.82
C VAL A 84 -17.33 17.53 -2.86
N GLY A 85 -17.04 16.96 -4.03
CA GLY A 85 -16.42 17.69 -5.14
C GLY A 85 -15.03 18.23 -4.81
N ALA A 86 -14.71 19.45 -5.21
CA ALA A 86 -13.41 20.08 -4.98
C ALA A 86 -13.06 20.23 -3.49
N ALA A 87 -14.08 20.42 -2.62
CA ALA A 87 -13.89 20.48 -1.17
C ALA A 87 -13.35 19.15 -0.61
N LEU A 88 -13.80 18.03 -1.17
CA LEU A 88 -13.31 16.71 -0.80
C LEU A 88 -11.80 16.53 -1.11
N ASP A 89 -11.36 17.01 -2.25
CA ASP A 89 -9.93 16.90 -2.63
C ASP A 89 -9.05 17.79 -1.74
N ILE A 90 -9.55 18.95 -1.33
CA ILE A 90 -8.88 19.83 -0.37
C ILE A 90 -8.79 19.15 1.01
N ALA A 91 -9.89 18.60 1.49
CA ALA A 91 -9.95 17.89 2.77
C ALA A 91 -9.02 16.67 2.78
N MET A 92 -9.02 15.86 1.73
CA MET A 92 -8.12 14.70 1.60
C MET A 92 -6.64 15.09 1.63
N LYS A 93 -6.27 16.18 0.95
CA LYS A 93 -4.90 16.69 0.99
C LYS A 93 -4.53 17.25 2.37
N GLY A 94 -5.45 17.99 2.97
CA GLY A 94 -5.24 18.61 4.28
C GLY A 94 -5.19 17.63 5.45
N SER A 95 -5.73 16.41 5.29
CA SER A 95 -5.74 15.35 6.32
C SER A 95 -4.77 14.20 6.05
N SER A 96 -3.80 14.40 5.16
CA SER A 96 -2.88 13.32 4.77
C SER A 96 -2.09 12.74 5.95
N THR A 97 -1.68 13.56 6.92
CA THR A 97 -0.96 13.13 8.12
C THR A 97 -1.86 12.29 9.05
N GLU A 98 -3.08 12.73 9.24
CA GLU A 98 -4.08 12.03 10.05
C GLU A 98 -4.48 10.70 9.42
N ILE A 99 -4.64 10.68 8.08
CA ILE A 99 -4.91 9.44 7.32
C ILE A 99 -3.78 8.42 7.53
N ASP A 100 -2.52 8.84 7.46
CA ASP A 100 -1.38 7.95 7.67
C ASP A 100 -1.37 7.38 9.11
N ALA A 101 -1.77 8.18 10.10
CA ALA A 101 -1.84 7.78 11.51
C ALA A 101 -3.03 6.87 11.86
N LEU A 102 -4.05 6.75 11.01
CA LEU A 102 -5.21 5.90 11.27
C LEU A 102 -4.82 4.43 11.41
N GLU A 103 -5.50 3.72 12.30
CA GLU A 103 -5.39 2.28 12.43
C GLU A 103 -6.53 1.57 11.70
N LEU A 104 -6.19 0.49 11.00
CA LEU A 104 -7.16 -0.41 10.38
C LEU A 104 -7.36 -1.66 11.24
N ASP A 105 -8.61 -2.09 11.34
CA ASP A 105 -9.00 -3.37 11.90
C ASP A 105 -9.93 -4.08 10.92
N GLY A 106 -9.49 -5.22 10.40
CA GLY A 106 -10.22 -5.96 9.38
C GLY A 106 -10.54 -5.13 8.12
N GLY A 107 -9.67 -4.18 7.75
CA GLY A 107 -9.85 -3.30 6.59
C GLY A 107 -10.75 -2.08 6.84
N LYS A 108 -11.19 -1.87 8.08
CA LYS A 108 -11.99 -0.70 8.49
C LYS A 108 -11.19 0.20 9.42
N VAL A 109 -11.40 1.50 9.32
CA VAL A 109 -10.80 2.46 10.25
C VAL A 109 -11.45 2.29 11.62
N LYS A 110 -10.62 2.13 12.67
CA LYS A 110 -11.07 1.94 14.05
C LYS A 110 -11.71 3.20 14.64
N ASP A 111 -11.09 4.35 14.38
CA ASP A 111 -11.49 5.62 14.98
C ASP A 111 -11.29 6.75 13.97
N TYR A 112 -12.30 7.60 13.86
CA TYR A 112 -12.30 8.81 13.02
C TYR A 112 -12.13 10.09 13.86
N GLY A 113 -11.82 10.01 15.17
CA GLY A 113 -11.75 11.15 16.07
C GLY A 113 -10.85 12.29 15.57
N ALA A 114 -9.68 11.97 15.01
CA ALA A 114 -8.80 12.97 14.43
C ALA A 114 -9.41 13.63 13.18
N ILE A 115 -10.10 12.86 12.36
CA ILE A 115 -10.80 13.35 11.16
C ILE A 115 -12.01 14.22 11.54
N ASP A 116 -12.76 13.83 12.57
CA ASP A 116 -13.89 14.63 13.10
C ASP A 116 -13.41 15.97 13.65
N ALA A 117 -12.27 16.00 14.33
CA ALA A 117 -11.65 17.25 14.79
C ALA A 117 -11.32 18.20 13.63
N LEU A 118 -10.82 17.67 12.50
CA LEU A 118 -10.58 18.46 11.30
C LEU A 118 -11.87 18.97 10.67
N ILE A 119 -12.93 18.13 10.62
CA ILE A 119 -14.25 18.53 10.11
C ILE A 119 -14.83 19.65 10.96
N GLY A 120 -14.77 19.53 12.31
CA GLY A 120 -15.30 20.54 13.22
C GLY A 120 -14.48 21.85 13.27
N GLY A 121 -13.21 21.79 12.90
CA GLY A 121 -12.27 22.91 12.91
C GLY A 121 -11.96 23.43 11.50
N LEU A 122 -10.88 22.89 10.92
CA LEU A 122 -10.31 23.39 9.67
C LEU A 122 -11.26 23.26 8.47
N PHE A 123 -12.09 22.22 8.41
CA PHE A 123 -12.97 21.92 7.31
C PHE A 123 -14.44 22.26 7.57
N ALA A 124 -14.75 22.96 8.66
CA ALA A 124 -16.13 23.34 8.99
C ALA A 124 -16.84 24.11 7.86
N GLY A 125 -16.09 24.94 7.13
CA GLY A 125 -16.60 25.69 5.98
C GLY A 125 -16.75 24.88 4.68
N LEU A 126 -16.22 23.65 4.64
CA LEU A 126 -16.31 22.77 3.46
C LEU A 126 -17.50 21.83 3.49
N VAL A 127 -18.15 21.70 4.65
CA VAL A 127 -19.35 20.89 4.80
C VAL A 127 -20.48 21.56 4.04
N SER A 128 -20.96 20.93 2.97
CA SER A 128 -22.13 21.38 2.24
C SER A 128 -23.36 21.18 3.15
N THR A 129 -23.73 22.22 3.88
CA THR A 129 -25.07 22.27 4.42
C THR A 129 -25.99 22.39 3.21
N THR A 130 -26.60 21.32 2.75
CA THR A 130 -27.79 21.35 1.95
C THR A 130 -28.84 21.99 2.86
N LYS A 131 -28.83 23.32 2.93
CA LYS A 131 -29.99 24.06 3.36
C LYS A 131 -31.06 23.65 2.36
N THR A 132 -31.93 22.73 2.74
CA THR A 132 -33.18 22.55 2.05
C THR A 132 -33.83 23.93 2.13
N ILE A 133 -33.62 24.73 1.11
CA ILE A 133 -34.47 25.89 0.87
C ILE A 133 -35.81 25.19 0.66
N GLY A 134 -36.56 25.08 1.76
CA GLY A 134 -37.97 24.75 1.65
C GLY A 134 -38.45 25.68 0.57
N ALA A 135 -38.89 25.13 -0.55
CA ALA A 135 -39.54 25.88 -1.58
C ALA A 135 -40.80 26.46 -0.90
N ASN A 136 -40.63 27.61 -0.27
CA ASN A 136 -41.70 28.59 -0.21
C ASN A 136 -41.85 29.04 -1.65
N THR A 137 -42.35 28.14 -2.49
CA THR A 137 -43.05 28.54 -3.68
C THR A 137 -44.15 29.45 -3.16
N PRO A 138 -44.10 30.79 -3.39
CA PRO A 138 -45.25 31.64 -3.10
C PRO A 138 -46.38 30.99 -3.88
N THR A 139 -47.40 30.51 -3.15
CA THR A 139 -48.65 30.05 -3.75
C THR A 139 -49.03 31.13 -4.70
N PRO A 140 -49.12 30.89 -6.02
CA PRO A 140 -49.57 31.94 -6.93
C PRO A 140 -50.92 32.42 -6.41
N PRO A 141 -51.15 33.74 -6.35
CA PRO A 141 -52.41 34.26 -5.84
C PRO A 141 -53.54 33.56 -6.60
N ASP A 142 -54.44 33.00 -5.82
CA ASP A 142 -55.64 32.31 -6.34
C ASP A 142 -56.39 33.27 -7.22
N ASN A 143 -56.14 33.26 -8.53
CA ASN A 143 -56.78 34.11 -9.52
C ASN A 143 -58.08 33.42 -9.96
N THR A 144 -58.89 33.09 -8.98
CA THR A 144 -60.33 32.76 -9.17
C THR A 144 -61.12 34.03 -9.33
N GLY A 145 -60.79 34.81 -10.33
CA GLY A 145 -61.50 36.05 -10.62
C GLY A 145 -61.33 36.52 -12.04
N GLY A 146 -62.08 36.00 -12.98
CA GLY A 146 -62.64 36.82 -14.10
C GLY A 146 -61.61 37.26 -15.18
N GLY A 147 -60.68 36.40 -15.65
CA GLY A 147 -59.82 36.81 -16.75
C GLY A 147 -59.92 36.03 -18.06
N SER A 148 -60.60 34.89 -18.07
CA SER A 148 -60.75 34.05 -19.26
C SER A 148 -61.75 34.62 -20.32
N ASP A 149 -62.70 35.40 -19.91
CA ASP A 149 -63.73 35.96 -20.85
C ASP A 149 -63.17 37.07 -21.72
N ARG A 150 -62.19 37.85 -21.28
CA ARG A 150 -61.65 38.96 -22.07
C ARG A 150 -60.73 38.51 -23.22
N LEU A 151 -60.07 37.38 -23.09
CA LEU A 151 -59.23 36.81 -24.15
C LEU A 151 -60.09 36.15 -25.24
N ALA A 152 -61.27 35.57 -24.90
CA ALA A 152 -62.15 34.95 -25.85
C ALA A 152 -62.91 36.01 -26.73
N GLU A 153 -63.09 37.21 -26.20
CA GLU A 153 -63.71 38.31 -26.94
C GLU A 153 -62.80 38.96 -27.97
N ALA A 154 -61.48 38.94 -27.73
CA ALA A 154 -60.47 39.54 -28.62
C ALA A 154 -60.22 38.75 -29.92
N PHE A 155 -60.67 37.51 -29.97
CA PHE A 155 -60.49 36.62 -31.14
C PHE A 155 -61.76 36.27 -31.90
N LYS A 156 -62.85 36.99 -31.69
CA LYS A 156 -64.06 36.83 -32.54
C LYS A 156 -63.81 37.47 -33.93
N PRO A 157 -63.94 36.71 -35.02
CA PRO A 157 -63.80 37.27 -36.34
C PRO A 157 -64.96 38.25 -36.57
N LYS A 158 -64.65 39.46 -36.98
CA LYS A 158 -65.63 40.42 -37.46
C LYS A 158 -66.12 39.96 -38.83
N ILE A 159 -67.40 39.57 -38.89
CA ILE A 159 -68.14 39.34 -40.12
C ILE A 159 -68.70 40.67 -40.58
#